data_3e79c19cdeb4afc791b697be4761294b
#
_entry.id   3e79c19cdeb4afc791b697be4761294b
#
_cell.length_a   1.000
_cell.length_b   1.000
_cell.length_c   1.000
_cell.angle_alpha   90.00
_cell.angle_beta   90.00
_cell.angle_gamma   90.00
#
_symmetry.space_group_name_H-M   'P 1'
#
loop_
_entity.id
_entity.type
_entity.pdbx_description
1 polymer ?
#
loop_
_entity_poly.entity_id
_entity_poly.type
_entity_poly.pdbx_seq_one_letter_code
_entity_poly.pdbx_strand_id
1 'polypeptide(L)'
;MIPEKEKLYLRDLAKELKEISQTDANNLKRKKWYDINNLKQNSTPVFMNHYFPPVSIHELFPKDSFVCDNPKARQHELFLKTRLFYAKDLEDDNVIEPVIYSDVSWGMQEYEGLKRLIHRSHNDKNNSGAYEMIPVITAYENINKLTLPKITYNEKETLFNYEETYDIFSPILTVIKKPVCFASKIADEYSWLRGMENTYMDLYDDPDWMKDALERIKNNILSRFTTLEELGIWGTLDNSFPLGSAGLRYADGIPDFRSVDDPLHYKMKLNESWGFTCADVFTCVSNDMHNEFSFHYDHQVMDLFKYINIGCCEVLDKKIDLVRTFPNARKVSVSEWCDYECAAS
;
A
#
# COMPACT_ATOMS: atom_id res chain seq x y z
N MET A 1 -5.46 -25.62 14.77
CA MET A 1 -5.43 -24.80 16.01
C MET A 1 -3.98 -24.56 16.44
N ILE A 2 -3.68 -23.38 16.91
CA ILE A 2 -2.35 -23.02 17.44
C ILE A 2 -2.18 -23.63 18.83
N PRO A 3 -1.05 -24.33 19.11
CA PRO A 3 -0.78 -24.92 20.41
C PRO A 3 -0.72 -23.87 21.53
N GLU A 4 -1.18 -24.23 22.73
CA GLU A 4 -1.24 -23.28 23.86
C GLU A 4 0.13 -22.71 24.26
N LYS A 5 1.20 -23.52 24.17
CA LYS A 5 2.57 -23.02 24.39
C LYS A 5 2.95 -21.88 23.44
N GLU A 6 2.56 -21.99 22.18
CA GLU A 6 2.84 -20.95 21.18
C GLU A 6 1.97 -19.71 21.42
N LYS A 7 0.70 -19.88 21.82
CA LYS A 7 -0.17 -18.76 22.21
C LYS A 7 0.42 -17.96 23.39
N LEU A 8 0.94 -18.64 24.42
CA LEU A 8 1.57 -17.99 25.56
C LEU A 8 2.79 -17.17 25.13
N TYR A 9 3.65 -17.74 24.31
CA TYR A 9 4.80 -17.03 23.76
C TYR A 9 4.41 -15.80 22.94
N LEU A 10 3.42 -15.93 22.07
CA LEU A 10 2.90 -14.80 21.27
C LEU A 10 2.30 -13.69 22.14
N ARG A 11 1.62 -14.07 23.24
CA ARG A 11 1.08 -13.11 24.21
C ARG A 11 2.18 -12.34 24.94
N ASP A 12 3.33 -12.95 25.20
CA ASP A 12 4.45 -12.25 25.83
C ASP A 12 5.06 -11.21 24.89
N LEU A 13 5.26 -11.54 23.60
CA LEU A 13 5.66 -10.56 22.60
C LEU A 13 4.63 -9.43 22.44
N ALA A 14 3.34 -9.76 22.48
CA ALA A 14 2.24 -8.79 22.39
C ALA A 14 2.20 -7.82 23.58
N LYS A 15 2.48 -8.29 24.80
CA LYS A 15 2.57 -7.42 26.00
C LYS A 15 3.70 -6.42 25.84
N GLU A 16 4.87 -6.88 25.41
CA GLU A 16 6.02 -6.01 25.17
C GLU A 16 5.72 -4.95 24.10
N LEU A 17 5.07 -5.32 22.99
CA LEU A 17 4.63 -4.38 21.96
C LEU A 17 3.66 -3.35 22.54
N LYS A 18 2.70 -3.77 23.37
CA LYS A 18 1.74 -2.88 24.04
C LYS A 18 2.44 -1.89 24.94
N GLU A 19 3.41 -2.32 25.75
CA GLU A 19 4.17 -1.45 26.65
C GLU A 19 4.88 -0.35 25.85
N ILE A 20 5.58 -0.71 24.77
CA ILE A 20 6.24 0.26 23.89
C ILE A 20 5.25 1.23 23.28
N SER A 21 4.08 0.77 22.83
CA SER A 21 3.05 1.58 22.19
C SER A 21 2.51 2.70 23.10
N GLN A 22 2.63 2.56 24.40
CA GLN A 22 2.11 3.49 25.42
C GLN A 22 3.15 4.50 25.91
N THR A 23 4.40 4.41 25.47
CA THR A 23 5.47 5.32 25.93
C THR A 23 5.28 6.74 25.40
N ASP A 24 5.77 7.73 26.16
CA ASP A 24 5.77 9.15 25.74
C ASP A 24 6.57 9.35 24.45
N ALA A 25 7.67 8.64 24.28
CA ALA A 25 8.47 8.67 23.05
C ALA A 25 7.66 8.25 21.83
N ASN A 26 6.89 7.16 21.94
CA ASN A 26 6.02 6.70 20.84
C ASN A 26 4.86 7.68 20.58
N ASN A 27 4.29 8.28 21.62
CA ASN A 27 3.26 9.32 21.49
C ASN A 27 3.81 10.59 20.78
N LEU A 28 5.07 10.95 21.06
CA LEU A 28 5.72 12.08 20.40
C LEU A 28 5.93 11.80 18.90
N LYS A 29 6.37 10.58 18.54
CA LYS A 29 6.48 10.15 17.13
C LYS A 29 5.13 10.26 16.41
N ARG A 30 4.06 9.75 17.02
CA ARG A 30 2.70 9.84 16.47
C ARG A 30 2.27 11.31 16.24
N LYS A 31 2.58 12.19 17.22
CA LYS A 31 2.29 13.62 17.10
C LYS A 31 3.04 14.27 15.92
N LYS A 32 4.30 13.93 15.69
CA LYS A 32 5.06 14.43 14.53
C LYS A 32 4.36 14.09 13.20
N TRP A 33 3.84 12.86 13.06
CA TRP A 33 3.10 12.45 11.87
C TRP A 33 1.78 13.20 11.71
N TYR A 34 1.01 13.39 12.78
CA TYR A 34 -0.18 14.24 12.76
C TYR A 34 0.16 15.68 12.35
N ASP A 35 1.21 16.25 12.92
CA ASP A 35 1.59 17.63 12.63
C ASP A 35 1.98 17.82 11.16
N ILE A 36 2.86 16.95 10.61
CA ILE A 36 3.29 17.09 9.20
C ILE A 36 2.13 16.82 8.23
N ASN A 37 1.33 15.79 8.46
CA ASN A 37 0.22 15.46 7.58
C ASN A 37 -0.93 16.46 7.63
N ASN A 38 -1.01 17.25 8.72
CA ASN A 38 -1.94 18.37 8.86
C ASN A 38 -1.31 19.72 8.51
N LEU A 39 -0.15 19.71 7.83
CA LEU A 39 0.57 20.89 7.35
C LEU A 39 1.00 21.86 8.48
N LYS A 40 1.29 21.32 9.67
CA LYS A 40 1.86 22.08 10.77
C LYS A 40 3.39 21.97 10.72
N GLN A 41 4.08 23.08 10.57
CA GLN A 41 5.54 23.14 10.41
C GLN A 41 6.32 22.95 11.73
N ASN A 42 6.03 21.93 12.51
CA ASN A 42 6.65 21.77 13.83
C ASN A 42 7.84 20.80 13.85
N SER A 43 7.87 19.83 12.95
CA SER A 43 8.97 18.84 12.84
C SER A 43 8.79 17.99 11.58
N THR A 44 9.91 17.51 11.05
CA THR A 44 9.91 16.56 9.94
C THR A 44 10.20 15.17 10.49
N PRO A 45 9.29 14.20 10.40
CA PRO A 45 9.58 12.84 10.80
C PRO A 45 10.58 12.19 9.85
N VAL A 46 11.49 11.41 10.40
CA VAL A 46 12.41 10.55 9.68
C VAL A 46 11.86 9.13 9.72
N PHE A 47 11.69 8.52 8.57
CA PHE A 47 11.05 7.22 8.46
C PHE A 47 11.85 6.29 7.55
N MET A 48 12.24 5.16 8.09
CA MET A 48 12.78 4.08 7.28
C MET A 48 11.62 3.25 6.73
N ASN A 49 11.44 3.27 5.41
CA ASN A 49 10.39 2.49 4.77
C ASN A 49 10.75 1.00 4.82
N HIS A 50 9.90 0.23 5.50
CA HIS A 50 10.13 -1.17 5.83
C HIS A 50 9.75 -2.16 4.73
N TYR A 51 9.79 -1.76 3.48
CA TYR A 51 9.75 -2.71 2.38
C TYR A 51 11.06 -3.51 2.34
N PHE A 52 11.30 -4.27 3.42
CA PHE A 52 12.36 -5.27 3.32
C PHE A 52 11.98 -6.28 2.25
N PRO A 53 12.82 -6.52 1.25
CA PRO A 53 12.64 -7.67 0.37
C PRO A 53 12.53 -8.93 1.23
N PRO A 54 11.79 -9.96 0.82
CA PRO A 54 11.68 -11.22 1.56
C PRO A 54 13.01 -11.81 2.02
N VAL A 55 14.08 -11.55 1.27
CA VAL A 55 15.47 -11.95 1.61
C VAL A 55 15.96 -11.28 2.88
N SER A 56 15.76 -9.97 3.02
CA SER A 56 16.23 -9.22 4.20
C SER A 56 15.49 -9.63 5.48
N ILE A 57 14.22 -9.98 5.39
CA ILE A 57 13.45 -10.53 6.52
C ILE A 57 14.04 -11.87 6.97
N HIS A 58 14.46 -12.73 6.04
CA HIS A 58 15.07 -14.02 6.36
C HIS A 58 16.50 -13.89 6.91
N GLU A 59 17.19 -12.81 6.60
CA GLU A 59 18.49 -12.47 7.19
C GLU A 59 18.32 -11.97 8.63
N LEU A 60 17.34 -11.09 8.87
CA LEU A 60 17.01 -10.59 10.22
C LEU A 60 16.43 -11.70 11.11
N PHE A 61 15.58 -12.53 10.55
CA PHE A 61 14.89 -13.61 11.26
C PHE A 61 15.10 -14.94 10.53
N PRO A 62 16.27 -15.60 10.69
CA PRO A 62 16.54 -16.92 10.12
C PRO A 62 15.57 -17.95 10.68
N LYS A 63 15.36 -19.05 9.94
CA LYS A 63 14.33 -20.07 10.25
C LYS A 63 14.42 -20.65 11.67
N ASP A 64 15.62 -20.79 12.18
CA ASP A 64 15.94 -21.31 13.50
C ASP A 64 15.74 -20.29 14.64
N SER A 65 15.50 -19.01 14.31
CA SER A 65 15.17 -17.98 15.30
C SER A 65 13.70 -17.99 15.72
N PHE A 66 12.83 -18.74 15.02
CA PHE A 66 11.41 -18.82 15.36
C PHE A 66 11.13 -19.88 16.42
N VAL A 67 10.24 -19.53 17.35
CA VAL A 67 9.77 -20.41 18.42
C VAL A 67 8.52 -21.20 18.01
N CYS A 68 7.68 -20.58 17.16
CA CYS A 68 6.44 -21.19 16.70
C CYS A 68 6.69 -22.14 15.51
N ASP A 69 6.13 -23.34 15.58
CA ASP A 69 6.11 -24.30 14.48
C ASP A 69 4.83 -24.21 13.63
N ASN A 70 3.71 -23.84 14.26
CA ASN A 70 2.45 -23.64 13.54
C ASN A 70 2.57 -22.50 12.53
N PRO A 71 2.18 -22.69 11.24
CA PRO A 71 2.39 -21.67 10.20
C PRO A 71 1.69 -20.32 10.51
N LYS A 72 0.47 -20.34 11.05
CA LYS A 72 -0.23 -19.10 11.41
C LYS A 72 0.44 -18.41 12.62
N ALA A 73 0.83 -19.18 13.64
CA ALA A 73 1.54 -18.64 14.78
C ALA A 73 2.89 -18.02 14.37
N ARG A 74 3.60 -18.66 13.43
CA ARG A 74 4.85 -18.12 12.88
C ARG A 74 4.66 -16.80 12.12
N GLN A 75 3.54 -16.62 11.43
CA GLN A 75 3.22 -15.33 10.80
C GLN A 75 3.00 -14.23 11.85
N HIS A 76 2.27 -14.52 12.93
CA HIS A 76 2.11 -13.59 14.04
C HIS A 76 3.44 -13.32 14.77
N GLU A 77 4.26 -14.34 14.99
CA GLU A 77 5.60 -14.18 15.55
C GLU A 77 6.47 -13.26 14.70
N LEU A 78 6.49 -13.48 13.37
CA LEU A 78 7.24 -12.63 12.45
C LEU A 78 6.75 -11.18 12.51
N PHE A 79 5.44 -10.96 12.49
CA PHE A 79 4.87 -9.62 12.61
C PHE A 79 5.31 -8.92 13.90
N LEU A 80 5.15 -9.57 15.05
CA LEU A 80 5.49 -9.02 16.35
C LEU A 80 7.00 -8.75 16.47
N LYS A 81 7.85 -9.70 16.06
CA LYS A 81 9.30 -9.52 16.05
C LYS A 81 9.73 -8.36 15.17
N THR A 82 9.14 -8.23 14.00
CA THR A 82 9.43 -7.12 13.08
C THR A 82 9.07 -5.77 13.71
N ARG A 83 7.88 -5.66 14.33
CA ARG A 83 7.46 -4.43 15.01
C ARG A 83 8.35 -4.09 16.22
N LEU A 84 8.76 -5.10 16.98
CA LEU A 84 9.68 -4.93 18.10
C LEU A 84 11.07 -4.52 17.65
N PHE A 85 11.56 -5.08 16.55
CA PHE A 85 12.83 -4.67 15.92
C PHE A 85 12.79 -3.18 15.51
N TYR A 86 11.71 -2.73 14.86
CA TYR A 86 11.56 -1.33 14.50
C TYR A 86 11.52 -0.41 15.71
N ALA A 87 10.93 -0.88 16.79
CA ALA A 87 10.84 -0.10 18.02
C ALA A 87 12.16 0.08 18.75
N LYS A 88 13.01 -0.96 18.74
CA LYS A 88 14.19 -1.08 19.60
C LYS A 88 15.51 -0.79 18.88
N ASP A 89 15.58 -1.20 17.60
CA ASP A 89 16.83 -1.23 16.88
C ASP A 89 16.92 -0.15 15.80
N LEU A 90 15.78 0.50 15.46
CA LEU A 90 15.76 1.60 14.49
C LEU A 90 15.48 2.93 15.20
N GLU A 91 16.41 3.88 15.04
CA GLU A 91 16.29 5.25 15.56
C GLU A 91 15.54 6.14 14.54
N ASP A 92 14.28 5.80 14.26
CA ASP A 92 13.42 6.56 13.35
C ASP A 92 12.08 6.94 13.99
N ASP A 93 11.22 7.62 13.24
CA ASP A 93 9.89 8.02 13.71
C ASP A 93 8.79 7.00 13.38
N ASN A 94 9.12 5.71 13.31
CA ASN A 94 8.12 4.66 13.28
C ASN A 94 7.26 4.69 14.53
N VAL A 95 5.95 4.57 14.34
CA VAL A 95 4.98 4.50 15.43
C VAL A 95 4.58 3.05 15.65
N ILE A 96 4.63 2.62 16.88
CA ILE A 96 4.17 1.29 17.29
C ILE A 96 2.75 1.42 17.83
N GLU A 97 1.81 0.71 17.21
CA GLU A 97 0.44 0.64 17.67
C GLU A 97 0.15 -0.74 18.32
N PRO A 98 -0.70 -0.78 19.36
CA PRO A 98 -1.07 -2.02 20.03
C PRO A 98 -2.12 -2.78 19.21
N VAL A 99 -1.82 -3.07 17.95
CA VAL A 99 -2.72 -3.76 17.02
C VAL A 99 -2.06 -5.02 16.47
N ILE A 100 -2.89 -5.98 16.09
CA ILE A 100 -2.52 -7.18 15.37
C ILE A 100 -3.53 -7.43 14.24
N TYR A 101 -3.06 -7.97 13.12
CA TYR A 101 -3.92 -8.22 11.97
C TYR A 101 -4.47 -9.63 11.95
N SER A 102 -5.76 -9.72 11.64
CA SER A 102 -6.44 -10.94 11.22
C SER A 102 -6.56 -10.98 9.71
N ASP A 103 -6.27 -12.13 9.10
CA ASP A 103 -6.33 -12.28 7.66
C ASP A 103 -7.77 -12.18 7.13
N VAL A 104 -7.94 -11.42 6.05
CA VAL A 104 -9.16 -11.33 5.26
C VAL A 104 -9.10 -12.37 4.14
N SER A 105 -10.14 -13.20 4.02
CA SER A 105 -10.23 -14.19 2.94
C SER A 105 -10.88 -13.54 1.71
N TRP A 106 -10.06 -13.15 0.75
CA TRP A 106 -10.49 -12.50 -0.48
C TRP A 106 -9.60 -12.86 -1.65
N GLY A 107 -10.07 -12.61 -2.86
CA GLY A 107 -9.30 -12.80 -4.07
C GLY A 107 -9.72 -11.84 -5.16
N MET A 108 -8.82 -11.56 -6.10
CA MET A 108 -9.08 -10.68 -7.23
C MET A 108 -8.53 -11.28 -8.51
N GLN A 109 -9.35 -11.34 -9.54
CA GLN A 109 -8.95 -11.52 -10.92
C GLN A 109 -9.02 -10.13 -11.59
N GLU A 110 -7.87 -9.54 -11.90
CA GLU A 110 -7.77 -8.17 -12.43
C GLU A 110 -8.51 -8.03 -13.77
N TYR A 111 -8.23 -8.94 -14.72
CA TYR A 111 -8.83 -8.95 -16.05
C TYR A 111 -9.22 -10.37 -16.46
N GLU A 112 -10.23 -10.50 -17.31
CA GLU A 112 -10.64 -11.81 -17.82
C GLU A 112 -9.71 -12.28 -18.96
N GLY A 113 -9.03 -13.40 -18.72
CA GLY A 113 -8.14 -14.01 -19.71
C GLY A 113 -6.85 -13.23 -19.99
N LEU A 114 -6.54 -12.20 -19.21
CA LEU A 114 -5.30 -11.44 -19.29
C LEU A 114 -4.54 -11.57 -17.97
N LYS A 115 -3.29 -12.03 -18.02
CA LYS A 115 -2.40 -12.10 -16.86
C LYS A 115 -1.11 -11.40 -17.17
N ARG A 116 -0.62 -10.63 -16.22
CA ARG A 116 0.74 -10.06 -16.32
C ARG A 116 1.74 -11.21 -16.36
N LEU A 117 2.66 -11.14 -17.30
CA LEU A 117 3.74 -12.11 -17.44
C LEU A 117 5.07 -11.41 -17.13
N ILE A 118 5.89 -12.09 -16.33
CA ILE A 118 7.23 -11.62 -15.98
C ILE A 118 8.25 -12.69 -16.34
N HIS A 119 9.37 -12.27 -16.87
CA HIS A 119 10.54 -13.10 -17.07
C HIS A 119 11.61 -12.74 -16.04
N ARG A 120 12.10 -13.74 -15.29
CA ARG A 120 13.20 -13.59 -14.33
C ARG A 120 14.40 -14.40 -14.78
N SER A 121 15.58 -13.93 -14.42
CA SER A 121 16.79 -14.72 -14.64
C SER A 121 16.72 -16.08 -13.94
N HIS A 122 17.15 -17.14 -14.61
CA HIS A 122 17.21 -18.49 -14.05
C HIS A 122 18.06 -18.61 -12.76
N ASN A 123 18.91 -17.63 -12.49
CA ASN A 123 19.75 -17.60 -11.30
C ASN A 123 19.10 -16.92 -10.09
N ASP A 124 17.90 -16.34 -10.25
CA ASP A 124 17.16 -15.70 -9.16
C ASP A 124 16.37 -16.73 -8.34
N LYS A 125 17.09 -17.47 -7.48
CA LYS A 125 16.50 -18.50 -6.61
C LYS A 125 15.50 -17.94 -5.59
N ASN A 126 15.55 -16.66 -5.30
CA ASN A 126 14.75 -16.00 -4.26
C ASN A 126 13.63 -15.11 -4.82
N ASN A 127 13.47 -15.04 -6.14
CA ASN A 127 12.52 -14.15 -6.82
C ASN A 127 12.65 -12.67 -6.41
N SER A 128 13.85 -12.21 -6.03
CA SER A 128 14.13 -10.86 -5.55
C SER A 128 14.91 -10.00 -6.54
N GLY A 129 15.40 -10.59 -7.63
CA GLY A 129 16.18 -9.90 -8.65
C GLY A 129 15.32 -9.13 -9.66
N ALA A 130 16.01 -8.45 -10.56
CA ALA A 130 15.38 -7.76 -11.69
C ALA A 130 14.53 -8.72 -12.54
N TYR A 131 13.48 -8.20 -13.09
CA TYR A 131 12.59 -8.93 -13.99
C TYR A 131 12.19 -8.07 -15.19
N GLU A 132 11.83 -8.72 -16.27
CA GLU A 132 11.30 -8.11 -17.47
C GLU A 132 9.79 -8.36 -17.53
N MET A 133 9.02 -7.33 -17.86
CA MET A 133 7.59 -7.45 -18.16
C MET A 133 7.43 -7.93 -19.59
N ILE A 134 6.74 -9.05 -19.77
CA ILE A 134 6.43 -9.58 -21.10
C ILE A 134 5.13 -8.94 -21.59
N PRO A 135 5.13 -8.22 -22.72
CA PRO A 135 3.91 -7.64 -23.27
C PRO A 135 2.84 -8.70 -23.54
N VAL A 136 1.63 -8.45 -23.05
CA VAL A 136 0.46 -9.32 -23.24
C VAL A 136 -0.63 -8.64 -24.07
N ILE A 137 -0.54 -7.31 -24.23
CA ILE A 137 -1.30 -6.53 -25.17
C ILE A 137 -0.42 -6.26 -26.39
N THR A 138 -0.50 -7.12 -27.40
CA THR A 138 0.35 -7.07 -28.60
C THR A 138 -0.41 -6.69 -29.88
N ALA A 139 -1.72 -6.67 -29.82
CA ALA A 139 -2.62 -6.34 -30.93
C ALA A 139 -3.80 -5.50 -30.44
N TYR A 140 -4.42 -4.73 -31.35
CA TYR A 140 -5.52 -3.81 -31.03
C TYR A 140 -6.71 -4.49 -30.35
N GLU A 141 -7.09 -5.67 -30.81
CA GLU A 141 -8.19 -6.44 -30.23
C GLU A 141 -7.95 -6.91 -28.79
N ASN A 142 -6.70 -6.96 -28.34
CA ASN A 142 -6.39 -7.36 -26.97
C ASN A 142 -6.91 -6.36 -25.93
N ILE A 143 -7.16 -5.11 -26.31
CA ILE A 143 -7.74 -4.09 -25.41
C ILE A 143 -9.12 -4.54 -24.86
N ASN A 144 -9.87 -5.35 -25.60
CA ASN A 144 -11.16 -5.87 -25.18
C ASN A 144 -11.04 -6.84 -23.97
N LYS A 145 -9.83 -7.31 -23.65
CA LYS A 145 -9.54 -8.11 -22.46
C LYS A 145 -9.33 -7.25 -21.22
N LEU A 146 -9.24 -5.92 -21.34
CA LEU A 146 -9.23 -4.98 -20.22
C LEU A 146 -10.65 -4.85 -19.65
N THR A 147 -11.10 -5.90 -19.00
CA THR A 147 -12.44 -6.02 -18.40
C THR A 147 -12.45 -5.47 -16.97
N LEU A 148 -13.63 -5.33 -16.38
CA LEU A 148 -13.75 -5.06 -14.95
C LEU A 148 -13.23 -6.24 -14.12
N PRO A 149 -12.75 -5.99 -12.89
CA PRO A 149 -12.20 -7.03 -12.03
C PRO A 149 -13.31 -7.96 -11.52
N LYS A 150 -12.94 -9.20 -11.20
CA LYS A 150 -13.79 -10.11 -10.43
C LYS A 150 -13.20 -10.23 -9.03
N ILE A 151 -13.89 -9.71 -8.02
CA ILE A 151 -13.47 -9.75 -6.63
C ILE A 151 -14.35 -10.74 -5.87
N THR A 152 -13.72 -11.60 -5.10
CA THR A 152 -14.39 -12.58 -4.23
C THR A 152 -14.05 -12.29 -2.77
N TYR A 153 -15.03 -12.47 -1.88
CA TYR A 153 -14.86 -12.30 -0.45
C TYR A 153 -15.56 -13.42 0.31
N ASN A 154 -14.85 -14.07 1.21
CA ASN A 154 -15.40 -15.11 2.08
C ASN A 154 -15.53 -14.58 3.51
N GLU A 155 -16.70 -14.04 3.83
CA GLU A 155 -16.98 -13.45 5.14
C GLU A 155 -16.86 -14.46 6.27
N LYS A 156 -17.34 -15.69 6.09
CA LYS A 156 -17.27 -16.74 7.12
C LYS A 156 -15.84 -17.09 7.51
N GLU A 157 -14.98 -17.23 6.53
CA GLU A 157 -13.57 -17.53 6.76
C GLU A 157 -12.83 -16.32 7.37
N THR A 158 -13.19 -15.10 6.95
CA THR A 158 -12.67 -13.87 7.55
C THR A 158 -13.03 -13.78 9.02
N LEU A 159 -14.29 -14.04 9.39
CA LEU A 159 -14.76 -14.06 10.78
C LEU A 159 -14.05 -15.15 11.58
N PHE A 160 -13.92 -16.34 11.02
CA PHE A 160 -13.18 -17.44 11.67
C PHE A 160 -11.72 -17.05 11.95
N ASN A 161 -11.02 -16.45 10.99
CA ASN A 161 -9.66 -15.97 11.19
C ASN A 161 -9.60 -14.88 12.28
N TYR A 162 -10.60 -13.99 12.31
CA TYR A 162 -10.68 -12.95 13.33
C TYR A 162 -10.86 -13.55 14.73
N GLU A 163 -11.77 -14.49 14.90
CA GLU A 163 -12.00 -15.16 16.19
C GLU A 163 -10.76 -15.91 16.69
N GLU A 164 -10.05 -16.63 15.81
CA GLU A 164 -8.78 -17.28 16.17
C GLU A 164 -7.74 -16.25 16.64
N THR A 165 -7.61 -15.14 15.96
CA THR A 165 -6.64 -14.07 16.30
C THR A 165 -7.06 -13.37 17.58
N TYR A 166 -8.35 -13.11 17.75
CA TYR A 166 -8.93 -12.48 18.94
C TYR A 166 -8.72 -13.34 20.20
N ASP A 167 -8.92 -14.65 20.11
CA ASP A 167 -8.67 -15.61 21.22
C ASP A 167 -7.22 -15.56 21.71
N ILE A 168 -6.28 -15.32 20.81
CA ILE A 168 -4.86 -15.27 21.17
C ILE A 168 -4.51 -13.93 21.81
N PHE A 169 -4.92 -12.82 21.22
CA PHE A 169 -4.34 -11.51 21.50
C PHE A 169 -5.21 -10.57 22.34
N SER A 170 -6.53 -10.78 22.41
CA SER A 170 -7.41 -9.98 23.27
C SER A 170 -7.23 -10.37 24.75
N PRO A 171 -7.21 -9.42 25.69
CA PRO A 171 -7.30 -7.97 25.56
C PRO A 171 -5.93 -7.26 25.47
N ILE A 172 -4.87 -7.96 25.08
CA ILE A 172 -3.51 -7.39 25.04
C ILE A 172 -3.41 -6.38 23.90
N LEU A 173 -3.74 -6.82 22.68
CA LEU A 173 -3.74 -6.01 21.46
C LEU A 173 -5.15 -5.89 20.89
N THR A 174 -5.40 -4.79 20.17
CA THR A 174 -6.60 -4.65 19.35
C THR A 174 -6.45 -5.46 18.07
N VAL A 175 -7.38 -6.37 17.84
CA VAL A 175 -7.42 -7.15 16.60
C VAL A 175 -8.16 -6.36 15.55
N ILE A 176 -7.55 -6.18 14.38
CA ILE A 176 -8.17 -5.52 13.23
C ILE A 176 -8.01 -6.39 11.97
N LYS A 177 -8.88 -6.18 11.00
CA LYS A 177 -8.74 -6.86 9.70
C LYS A 177 -7.46 -6.40 9.01
N LYS A 178 -6.75 -7.34 8.38
CA LYS A 178 -5.57 -7.02 7.58
C LYS A 178 -5.93 -6.04 6.47
N PRO A 179 -5.16 -4.96 6.30
CA PRO A 179 -5.52 -3.95 5.31
C PRO A 179 -5.52 -4.51 3.88
N VAL A 180 -6.59 -4.19 3.14
CA VAL A 180 -6.66 -4.36 1.69
C VAL A 180 -6.57 -2.97 1.09
N CYS A 181 -5.40 -2.61 0.60
CA CYS A 181 -5.16 -1.32 -0.02
C CYS A 181 -4.06 -1.44 -1.09
N PHE A 182 -4.17 -0.64 -2.13
CA PHE A 182 -3.19 -0.58 -3.21
C PHE A 182 -3.15 0.83 -3.82
N ALA A 183 -2.12 1.09 -4.62
CA ALA A 183 -1.97 2.33 -5.36
C ALA A 183 -2.77 2.28 -6.67
N SER A 184 -3.29 3.42 -7.12
CA SER A 184 -3.64 3.61 -8.51
C SER A 184 -2.36 3.81 -9.32
N LYS A 185 -2.18 3.01 -10.36
CA LYS A 185 -1.00 3.04 -11.23
C LYS A 185 -1.43 2.88 -12.69
N ILE A 186 -2.28 3.79 -13.17
CA ILE A 186 -2.96 3.62 -14.47
C ILE A 186 -1.95 3.51 -15.62
N ALA A 187 -1.04 4.46 -15.72
CA ALA A 187 -0.01 4.48 -16.76
C ALA A 187 1.00 3.34 -16.61
N ASP A 188 1.44 3.04 -15.39
CA ASP A 188 2.33 1.92 -15.13
C ASP A 188 1.67 0.58 -15.45
N GLU A 189 0.37 0.42 -15.12
CA GLU A 189 -0.38 -0.80 -15.43
C GLU A 189 -0.51 -1.01 -16.95
N TYR A 190 -0.72 0.07 -17.70
CA TYR A 190 -0.65 0.03 -19.17
C TYR A 190 0.73 -0.47 -19.64
N SER A 191 1.79 0.15 -19.14
CA SER A 191 3.17 -0.23 -19.48
C SER A 191 3.50 -1.70 -19.13
N TRP A 192 2.99 -2.20 -17.99
CA TRP A 192 3.20 -3.61 -17.62
C TRP A 192 2.49 -4.58 -18.54
N LEU A 193 1.38 -4.17 -19.16
CA LEU A 193 0.61 -5.01 -20.09
C LEU A 193 1.09 -4.87 -21.54
N ARG A 194 1.51 -3.67 -21.93
CA ARG A 194 1.90 -3.30 -23.29
C ARG A 194 3.40 -3.45 -23.57
N GLY A 195 4.22 -3.37 -22.52
CA GLY A 195 5.67 -3.24 -22.61
C GLY A 195 6.10 -1.79 -22.72
N MET A 196 7.23 -1.45 -22.09
CA MET A 196 7.69 -0.07 -21.96
C MET A 196 7.98 0.59 -23.32
N GLU A 197 8.67 -0.12 -24.22
CA GLU A 197 8.99 0.40 -25.56
C GLU A 197 7.71 0.76 -26.34
N ASN A 198 6.75 -0.16 -26.39
CA ASN A 198 5.48 0.08 -27.04
C ASN A 198 4.68 1.21 -26.38
N THR A 199 4.75 1.35 -25.06
CA THR A 199 4.09 2.44 -24.32
C THR A 199 4.59 3.80 -24.81
N TYR A 200 5.90 3.98 -25.00
CA TYR A 200 6.43 5.23 -25.54
C TYR A 200 6.12 5.43 -27.04
N MET A 201 6.08 4.36 -27.82
CA MET A 201 5.67 4.46 -29.23
C MET A 201 4.21 4.88 -29.37
N ASP A 202 3.32 4.27 -28.57
CA ASP A 202 1.88 4.52 -28.62
C ASP A 202 1.51 5.99 -28.28
N LEU A 203 2.35 6.72 -27.50
CA LEU A 203 2.15 8.15 -27.24
C LEU A 203 2.11 9.00 -28.52
N TYR A 204 2.79 8.56 -29.57
CA TYR A 204 2.90 9.29 -30.86
C TYR A 204 2.19 8.58 -32.01
N ASP A 205 2.33 7.24 -32.07
CA ASP A 205 1.84 6.48 -33.20
C ASP A 205 0.35 6.17 -33.10
N ASP A 206 -0.13 5.89 -31.87
CA ASP A 206 -1.53 5.48 -31.62
C ASP A 206 -2.12 6.07 -30.33
N PRO A 207 -2.09 7.41 -30.14
CA PRO A 207 -2.52 8.05 -28.91
C PRO A 207 -3.99 7.79 -28.55
N ASP A 208 -4.87 7.69 -29.53
CA ASP A 208 -6.31 7.45 -29.29
C ASP A 208 -6.56 6.02 -28.81
N TRP A 209 -5.85 5.05 -29.35
CA TRP A 209 -5.92 3.67 -28.88
C TRP A 209 -5.36 3.53 -27.46
N MET A 210 -4.25 4.21 -27.16
CA MET A 210 -3.69 4.26 -25.82
C MET A 210 -4.69 4.88 -24.83
N LYS A 211 -5.37 5.97 -25.19
CA LYS A 211 -6.40 6.60 -24.36
C LYS A 211 -7.58 5.66 -24.08
N ASP A 212 -8.05 4.89 -25.06
CA ASP A 212 -9.08 3.87 -24.80
C ASP A 212 -8.59 2.79 -23.82
N ALA A 213 -7.34 2.36 -23.94
CA ALA A 213 -6.76 1.40 -23.00
C ALA A 213 -6.66 1.97 -21.57
N LEU A 214 -6.17 3.22 -21.45
CA LEU A 214 -6.06 3.91 -20.15
C LEU A 214 -7.43 4.13 -19.50
N GLU A 215 -8.45 4.49 -20.28
CA GLU A 215 -9.83 4.61 -19.82
C GLU A 215 -10.38 3.29 -19.25
N ARG A 216 -10.11 2.17 -19.94
CA ARG A 216 -10.50 0.83 -19.47
C ARG A 216 -9.77 0.43 -18.20
N ILE A 217 -8.47 0.69 -18.10
CA ILE A 217 -7.66 0.45 -16.91
C ILE A 217 -8.17 1.30 -15.74
N LYS A 218 -8.43 2.59 -15.96
CA LYS A 218 -9.02 3.49 -14.97
C LYS A 218 -10.36 2.93 -14.45
N ASN A 219 -11.26 2.53 -15.35
CA ASN A 219 -12.56 1.98 -14.96
C ASN A 219 -12.41 0.67 -14.16
N ASN A 220 -11.44 -0.17 -14.51
CA ASN A 220 -11.12 -1.36 -13.74
C ASN A 220 -10.63 -0.99 -12.33
N ILE A 221 -9.73 -0.02 -12.20
CA ILE A 221 -9.20 0.45 -10.90
C ILE A 221 -10.31 1.09 -10.05
N LEU A 222 -11.17 1.92 -10.64
CA LEU A 222 -12.36 2.46 -9.96
C LEU A 222 -13.24 1.34 -9.40
N SER A 223 -13.52 0.32 -10.23
CA SER A 223 -14.30 -0.84 -9.80
C SER A 223 -13.62 -1.63 -8.68
N ARG A 224 -12.28 -1.75 -8.69
CA ARG A 224 -11.54 -2.37 -7.57
C ARG A 224 -11.81 -1.63 -6.26
N PHE A 225 -11.63 -0.32 -6.25
CA PHE A 225 -11.82 0.50 -5.05
C PHE A 225 -13.25 0.45 -4.54
N THR A 226 -14.24 0.72 -5.40
CA THR A 226 -15.65 0.76 -5.01
C THR A 226 -16.15 -0.61 -4.52
N THR A 227 -15.76 -1.70 -5.18
CA THR A 227 -16.15 -3.05 -4.75
C THR A 227 -15.54 -3.41 -3.39
N LEU A 228 -14.26 -3.07 -3.13
CA LEU A 228 -13.65 -3.34 -1.83
C LEU A 228 -14.30 -2.50 -0.71
N GLU A 229 -14.70 -1.26 -1.00
CA GLU A 229 -15.47 -0.44 -0.07
C GLU A 229 -16.82 -1.05 0.22
N GLU A 230 -17.59 -1.45 -0.80
CA GLU A 230 -18.90 -2.10 -0.67
C GLU A 230 -18.82 -3.39 0.16
N LEU A 231 -17.81 -4.21 -0.08
CA LEU A 231 -17.53 -5.42 0.70
C LEU A 231 -17.09 -5.12 2.15
N GLY A 232 -16.71 -3.88 2.46
CA GLY A 232 -16.21 -3.48 3.78
C GLY A 232 -14.85 -4.05 4.15
N ILE A 233 -14.00 -4.27 3.15
CA ILE A 233 -12.63 -4.78 3.32
C ILE A 233 -11.56 -3.80 2.82
N TRP A 234 -11.95 -2.62 2.33
CA TRP A 234 -11.03 -1.57 1.96
C TRP A 234 -10.36 -0.92 3.18
N GLY A 235 -9.09 -0.55 3.02
CA GLY A 235 -8.38 0.32 3.94
C GLY A 235 -7.91 -0.35 5.23
N THR A 236 -7.52 0.47 6.20
CA THR A 236 -7.04 0.01 7.51
C THR A 236 -7.35 1.02 8.61
N LEU A 237 -7.63 0.51 9.80
CA LEU A 237 -7.73 1.30 11.04
C LEU A 237 -6.37 1.48 11.74
N ASP A 238 -5.28 1.04 11.14
CA ASP A 238 -3.92 1.27 11.64
C ASP A 238 -3.23 2.36 10.83
N ASN A 239 -3.16 3.57 11.39
CA ASN A 239 -2.49 4.70 10.77
C ASN A 239 -0.95 4.61 10.82
N SER A 240 -0.39 3.64 11.55
CA SER A 240 1.03 3.27 11.48
C SER A 240 1.37 2.37 10.29
N PHE A 241 0.37 1.90 9.54
CA PHE A 241 0.58 1.19 8.28
C PHE A 241 1.00 2.20 7.18
N PRO A 242 2.15 2.02 6.54
CA PRO A 242 2.67 3.01 5.60
C PRO A 242 1.82 3.16 4.34
N LEU A 243 1.80 4.37 3.78
CA LEU A 243 1.21 4.69 2.50
C LEU A 243 2.31 4.66 1.42
N GLY A 244 2.66 3.49 0.93
CA GLY A 244 3.77 3.34 -0.02
C GLY A 244 5.06 3.98 0.52
N SER A 245 5.72 4.79 -0.29
CA SER A 245 6.93 5.56 0.08
C SER A 245 6.63 6.82 0.91
N ALA A 246 5.35 7.18 1.09
CA ALA A 246 4.93 8.45 1.70
C ALA A 246 4.86 8.44 3.23
N GLY A 247 5.30 7.38 3.90
CA GLY A 247 5.30 7.28 5.35
C GLY A 247 3.91 7.00 5.95
N LEU A 248 3.69 7.39 7.22
CA LEU A 248 2.53 6.99 7.99
C LEU A 248 1.30 7.85 7.71
N ARG A 249 0.11 7.32 8.06
CA ARG A 249 -1.21 7.84 7.63
C ARG A 249 -1.91 8.77 8.62
N TYR A 250 -1.31 9.09 9.76
CA TYR A 250 -1.91 9.94 10.79
C TYR A 250 -2.30 11.32 10.25
N ALA A 251 -3.59 11.62 10.18
CA ALA A 251 -4.11 12.93 9.77
C ALA A 251 -5.53 13.14 10.32
N ASP A 252 -5.94 14.40 10.44
CA ASP A 252 -7.28 14.75 10.92
C ASP A 252 -8.36 14.20 9.99
N GLY A 253 -9.36 13.53 10.60
CA GLY A 253 -10.48 12.92 9.90
C GLY A 253 -10.14 11.65 9.14
N ILE A 254 -8.99 11.04 9.41
CA ILE A 254 -8.70 9.64 9.07
C ILE A 254 -9.00 8.80 10.31
N PRO A 255 -9.96 7.85 10.24
CA PRO A 255 -10.28 6.99 11.36
C PRO A 255 -9.13 6.07 11.74
N ASP A 256 -9.07 5.73 13.02
CA ASP A 256 -8.19 4.66 13.51
C ASP A 256 -8.93 3.76 14.51
N PHE A 257 -8.28 2.67 14.95
CA PHE A 257 -8.88 1.69 15.86
C PHE A 257 -9.33 2.29 17.20
N ARG A 258 -8.86 3.49 17.59
CA ARG A 258 -9.26 4.20 18.82
C ARG A 258 -10.50 5.05 18.60
N SER A 259 -10.81 5.39 17.36
CA SER A 259 -11.93 6.27 16.99
C SER A 259 -13.20 5.53 16.65
N VAL A 260 -13.17 4.18 16.67
CA VAL A 260 -14.31 3.33 16.32
C VAL A 260 -14.64 2.36 17.46
N ASP A 261 -15.93 2.18 17.72
CA ASP A 261 -16.39 1.30 18.81
C ASP A 261 -16.21 -0.19 18.46
N ASP A 262 -16.36 -0.54 17.20
CA ASP A 262 -16.28 -1.91 16.71
C ASP A 262 -15.37 -2.03 15.47
N PRO A 263 -14.06 -2.29 15.71
CA PRO A 263 -13.08 -2.44 14.61
C PRO A 263 -13.37 -3.61 13.65
N LEU A 264 -14.04 -4.67 14.11
CA LEU A 264 -14.38 -5.83 13.27
C LEU A 264 -15.39 -5.47 12.18
N HIS A 265 -16.45 -4.76 12.56
CA HIS A 265 -17.55 -4.44 11.65
C HIS A 265 -17.43 -3.06 11.00
N TYR A 266 -16.41 -2.29 11.35
CA TYR A 266 -16.16 -1.00 10.72
C TYR A 266 -15.86 -1.17 9.22
N LYS A 267 -16.56 -0.38 8.40
CA LYS A 267 -16.41 -0.34 6.94
C LYS A 267 -15.86 1.01 6.54
N MET A 268 -14.53 1.08 6.43
CA MET A 268 -13.85 2.31 6.01
C MET A 268 -14.31 2.75 4.63
N LYS A 269 -14.62 4.05 4.49
CA LYS A 269 -14.99 4.67 3.23
C LYS A 269 -13.77 5.20 2.50
N LEU A 270 -13.84 5.24 1.17
CA LEU A 270 -12.78 5.83 0.35
C LEU A 270 -12.54 7.29 0.74
N ASN A 271 -13.61 8.08 0.92
CA ASN A 271 -13.54 9.50 1.28
C ASN A 271 -13.13 9.79 2.74
N GLU A 272 -12.79 8.79 3.52
CA GLU A 272 -12.17 8.90 4.85
C GLU A 272 -10.82 8.19 4.91
N SER A 273 -10.25 7.87 3.76
CA SER A 273 -8.98 7.15 3.63
C SER A 273 -7.97 7.92 2.76
N TRP A 274 -6.76 7.39 2.71
CA TRP A 274 -5.70 7.88 1.85
C TRP A 274 -5.69 7.14 0.51
N GLY A 275 -5.63 7.90 -0.59
CA GLY A 275 -5.28 7.41 -1.93
C GLY A 275 -3.79 7.54 -2.22
N PHE A 276 -3.33 6.77 -3.19
CA PHE A 276 -1.97 6.83 -3.70
C PHE A 276 -1.96 6.60 -5.20
N THR A 277 -1.32 7.50 -5.94
CA THR A 277 -1.09 7.35 -7.38
C THR A 277 0.35 7.66 -7.75
N CYS A 278 0.84 7.01 -8.80
CA CYS A 278 2.12 7.31 -9.44
C CYS A 278 2.11 6.83 -10.90
N ALA A 279 3.00 7.40 -11.70
CA ALA A 279 3.25 7.07 -13.09
C ALA A 279 4.76 7.02 -13.35
N ASP A 280 5.44 6.05 -12.72
CA ASP A 280 6.89 5.90 -12.82
C ASP A 280 7.38 5.81 -14.28
N VAL A 281 6.55 5.19 -15.15
CA VAL A 281 6.82 5.10 -16.60
C VAL A 281 6.91 6.46 -17.28
N PHE A 282 6.25 7.50 -16.75
CA PHE A 282 6.21 8.83 -17.37
C PHE A 282 7.20 9.84 -16.76
N THR A 283 8.22 9.36 -16.05
CA THR A 283 9.30 10.21 -15.55
C THR A 283 9.88 11.14 -16.63
N CYS A 284 10.14 10.63 -17.83
CA CYS A 284 10.83 11.33 -18.91
C CYS A 284 9.93 12.01 -19.94
N VAL A 285 8.59 11.95 -19.80
CA VAL A 285 7.70 12.62 -20.75
C VAL A 285 7.45 14.09 -20.37
N SER A 286 7.00 14.90 -21.33
CA SER A 286 6.64 16.30 -21.08
C SER A 286 5.48 16.42 -20.08
N ASN A 287 5.33 17.62 -19.49
CA ASN A 287 4.21 17.90 -18.60
C ASN A 287 2.85 17.69 -19.28
N ASP A 288 2.73 18.12 -20.54
CA ASP A 288 1.48 17.96 -21.30
C ASP A 288 1.15 16.47 -21.50
N MET A 289 2.12 15.66 -21.90
CA MET A 289 1.93 14.21 -22.07
C MET A 289 1.64 13.52 -20.74
N HIS A 290 2.34 13.90 -19.65
CA HIS A 290 2.05 13.34 -18.33
C HIS A 290 0.62 13.67 -17.90
N ASN A 291 0.18 14.91 -18.13
CA ASN A 291 -1.20 15.30 -17.83
C ASN A 291 -2.19 14.52 -18.68
N GLU A 292 -1.97 14.46 -20.00
CA GLU A 292 -2.90 13.86 -20.97
C GLU A 292 -3.05 12.35 -20.79
N PHE A 293 -1.95 11.62 -20.51
CA PHE A 293 -1.93 10.15 -20.48
C PHE A 293 -1.85 9.54 -19.08
N SER A 294 -1.79 10.36 -18.01
CA SER A 294 -1.83 9.89 -16.63
C SER A 294 -2.77 10.72 -15.76
N PHE A 295 -2.42 11.97 -15.43
CA PHE A 295 -3.14 12.77 -14.43
C PHE A 295 -4.61 13.01 -14.80
N HIS A 296 -4.95 13.12 -16.08
CA HIS A 296 -6.34 13.19 -16.53
C HIS A 296 -7.20 12.04 -16.01
N TYR A 297 -6.64 10.82 -15.97
CA TYR A 297 -7.33 9.64 -15.47
C TYR A 297 -7.21 9.52 -13.94
N ASP A 298 -6.04 9.86 -13.40
CA ASP A 298 -5.75 9.79 -11.98
C ASP A 298 -6.66 10.71 -11.16
N HIS A 299 -7.00 11.91 -11.67
CA HIS A 299 -7.95 12.82 -11.02
C HIS A 299 -9.28 12.12 -10.70
N GLN A 300 -9.85 11.38 -11.66
CA GLN A 300 -11.14 10.71 -11.50
C GLN A 300 -11.11 9.62 -10.43
N VAL A 301 -9.95 8.98 -10.22
CA VAL A 301 -9.76 7.96 -9.19
C VAL A 301 -9.43 8.60 -7.84
N MET A 302 -8.55 9.59 -7.84
CA MET A 302 -8.06 10.23 -6.62
C MET A 302 -9.07 11.12 -5.93
N ASP A 303 -10.07 11.63 -6.64
CA ASP A 303 -11.20 12.39 -6.08
C ASP A 303 -12.06 11.56 -5.10
N LEU A 304 -11.95 10.23 -5.13
CA LEU A 304 -12.63 9.36 -4.17
C LEU A 304 -12.06 9.46 -2.74
N PHE A 305 -10.82 9.91 -2.58
CA PHE A 305 -10.08 9.84 -1.33
C PHE A 305 -10.07 11.17 -0.59
N LYS A 306 -9.96 11.10 0.74
CA LYS A 306 -9.86 12.30 1.57
C LYS A 306 -8.54 13.03 1.36
N TYR A 307 -7.44 12.31 1.39
CA TYR A 307 -6.10 12.79 1.12
C TYR A 307 -5.40 11.85 0.17
N ILE A 308 -4.45 12.37 -0.60
CA ILE A 308 -3.66 11.55 -1.51
C ILE A 308 -2.17 11.81 -1.37
N ASN A 309 -1.39 10.78 -1.69
CA ASN A 309 0.01 10.88 -2.05
C ASN A 309 0.14 10.74 -3.56
N ILE A 310 0.95 11.60 -4.16
CA ILE A 310 1.30 11.55 -5.58
C ILE A 310 2.79 11.26 -5.72
N GLY A 311 3.13 10.33 -6.61
CA GLY A 311 4.50 10.01 -6.93
C GLY A 311 5.12 8.91 -6.07
N CYS A 312 6.13 8.27 -6.64
CA CYS A 312 6.96 7.24 -6.02
C CYS A 312 8.42 7.46 -6.43
N CYS A 313 8.82 6.98 -7.60
CA CYS A 313 10.17 7.10 -8.16
C CYS A 313 10.27 8.11 -9.31
N GLU A 314 9.15 8.63 -9.79
CA GLU A 314 9.14 9.61 -10.87
C GLU A 314 9.72 10.97 -10.46
N VAL A 315 10.31 11.65 -11.44
CA VAL A 315 10.89 12.99 -11.27
C VAL A 315 9.78 14.03 -11.45
N LEU A 316 9.26 14.54 -10.32
CA LEU A 316 8.11 15.45 -10.28
C LEU A 316 8.48 16.93 -10.02
N ASP A 317 9.75 17.27 -9.79
CA ASP A 317 10.21 18.63 -9.48
C ASP A 317 9.73 19.66 -10.51
N LYS A 318 9.76 19.33 -11.81
CA LYS A 318 9.27 20.19 -12.92
C LYS A 318 7.79 20.02 -13.22
N LYS A 319 7.08 19.17 -12.46
CA LYS A 319 5.67 18.84 -12.64
C LYS A 319 4.81 19.25 -11.45
N ILE A 320 5.36 20.03 -10.50
CA ILE A 320 4.66 20.45 -9.29
C ILE A 320 3.37 21.21 -9.59
N ASP A 321 3.33 22.01 -10.63
CA ASP A 321 2.09 22.71 -11.02
C ASP A 321 0.97 21.74 -11.44
N LEU A 322 1.32 20.60 -12.05
CA LEU A 322 0.34 19.56 -12.34
C LEU A 322 -0.10 18.84 -11.04
N VAL A 323 0.82 18.59 -10.11
CA VAL A 323 0.48 18.01 -8.80
C VAL A 323 -0.48 18.92 -8.03
N ARG A 324 -0.30 20.25 -8.12
CA ARG A 324 -1.18 21.24 -7.48
C ARG A 324 -2.62 21.24 -8.01
N THR A 325 -2.87 20.62 -9.17
CA THR A 325 -4.24 20.49 -9.69
C THR A 325 -5.09 19.49 -8.90
N PHE A 326 -4.49 18.64 -8.08
CA PHE A 326 -5.21 17.72 -7.20
C PHE A 326 -5.58 18.41 -5.88
N PRO A 327 -6.86 18.72 -5.63
CA PRO A 327 -7.26 19.54 -4.47
C PRO A 327 -7.04 18.84 -3.14
N ASN A 328 -7.00 17.50 -3.13
CA ASN A 328 -6.79 16.67 -1.97
C ASN A 328 -5.34 16.14 -1.83
N ALA A 329 -4.42 16.62 -2.67
CA ALA A 329 -3.00 16.30 -2.55
C ALA A 329 -2.47 16.78 -1.20
N ARG A 330 -1.82 15.90 -0.47
CA ARG A 330 -1.26 16.18 0.84
C ARG A 330 0.21 15.80 0.95
N LYS A 331 0.62 14.83 0.16
CA LYS A 331 1.99 14.35 0.08
C LYS A 331 2.41 14.22 -1.38
N VAL A 332 3.66 14.55 -1.63
CA VAL A 332 4.32 14.34 -2.92
C VAL A 332 5.62 13.59 -2.65
N SER A 333 5.84 12.50 -3.36
CA SER A 333 7.12 11.80 -3.29
C SER A 333 8.13 12.52 -4.18
N VAL A 334 9.20 12.99 -3.56
CA VAL A 334 10.32 13.62 -4.26
C VAL A 334 11.43 12.58 -4.35
N SER A 335 11.64 12.02 -5.55
CA SER A 335 12.65 10.99 -5.78
C SER A 335 14.05 11.54 -5.66
N GLU A 336 15.04 10.65 -5.52
CA GLU A 336 16.47 11.03 -5.43
C GLU A 336 17.01 11.74 -6.69
N TRP A 337 16.27 11.66 -7.79
CA TRP A 337 16.63 12.29 -9.08
C TRP A 337 16.04 13.71 -9.24
N CYS A 338 15.21 14.15 -8.29
CA CYS A 338 14.57 15.46 -8.31
C CYS A 338 15.55 16.57 -7.87
N ASP A 339 15.37 17.76 -8.42
CA ASP A 339 15.86 19.00 -7.83
C ASP A 339 14.97 19.37 -6.63
N TYR A 340 15.51 19.20 -5.43
CA TYR A 340 14.75 19.41 -4.18
C TYR A 340 14.36 20.88 -3.96
N GLU A 341 15.18 21.84 -4.42
CA GLU A 341 14.86 23.26 -4.32
C GLU A 341 13.73 23.63 -5.28
N CYS A 342 13.77 23.09 -6.50
CA CYS A 342 12.68 23.24 -7.47
C CYS A 342 11.39 22.60 -6.95
N ALA A 343 11.46 21.42 -6.35
CA ALA A 343 10.28 20.75 -5.81
C ALA A 343 9.67 21.47 -4.57
N ALA A 344 10.47 22.25 -3.83
CA ALA A 344 10.04 23.00 -2.64
C ALA A 344 9.51 24.40 -2.95
N SER A 345 9.70 24.90 -4.15
CA SER A 345 9.24 26.25 -4.59
C SER A 345 7.77 26.22 -5.01
#